data_3d76ff4534f3bc6f36464eb264fe7340
#
_entry.id   3d76ff4534f3bc6f36464eb264fe7340
#
_cell.length_a   1.000
_cell.length_b   1.000
_cell.length_c   1.000
_cell.angle_alpha   90.00
_cell.angle_beta   90.00
_cell.angle_gamma   90.00
#
_symmetry.space_group_name_H-M   'P 1'
#
loop_
_entity.id
_entity.type
_entity.pdbx_description
1 polymer ?
#
loop_
_entity_poly.entity_id
_entity_poly.type
_entity_poly.pdbx_seq_one_letter_code
_entity_poly.pdbx_strand_id
1 'polypeptide(L)'
;MVPVRSLTALAAAGITTLTVALFWPSHPPPSPNRSVADVTTRARPVPDGPGAPPCPTAATFAPVPALAGVRAQCLGSAGSVDVGAVVAGPPTLINLWASWCAPCREEMPVLDAYAAAPQAVRVIGVNVSDRPDAAESLVRDLRIRYPSLTDADDVQRALGAPPLLPLSYLIAANGTIRRLQDVLVFGDLEQVRTSVTAALQETGAR
;
A
#
# COMPACT_ATOMS: atom_id res chain seq x y z
N MET A 1 -52.89 -42.20 -35.74
CA MET A 1 -53.46 -42.06 -37.09
C MET A 1 -54.19 -40.74 -37.15
N VAL A 2 -53.59 -39.70 -37.72
CA VAL A 2 -54.23 -38.54 -38.34
C VAL A 2 -53.11 -37.73 -39.05
N PRO A 3 -53.28 -37.24 -40.26
CA PRO A 3 -52.20 -36.93 -41.16
C PRO A 3 -51.75 -35.46 -41.13
N VAL A 4 -50.52 -35.31 -41.58
CA VAL A 4 -49.81 -34.09 -41.98
C VAL A 4 -50.58 -33.33 -43.09
N ARG A 5 -50.68 -32.03 -42.95
CA ARG A 5 -50.91 -31.11 -44.09
C ARG A 5 -49.87 -30.00 -44.10
N SER A 6 -49.02 -30.10 -45.11
CA SER A 6 -48.11 -29.07 -45.54
C SER A 6 -48.88 -27.89 -46.12
N LEU A 7 -48.44 -26.68 -45.81
CA LEU A 7 -48.78 -25.49 -46.59
C LEU A 7 -47.50 -24.66 -46.75
N THR A 8 -46.97 -24.75 -47.95
CA THR A 8 -45.95 -23.87 -48.51
C THR A 8 -46.59 -22.53 -48.84
N ALA A 9 -46.00 -21.47 -48.36
CA ALA A 9 -46.23 -20.10 -48.89
C ALA A 9 -44.90 -19.43 -49.16
N LEU A 10 -44.60 -19.30 -50.43
CA LEU A 10 -43.58 -18.42 -50.95
C LEU A 10 -44.05 -16.97 -50.80
N ALA A 11 -43.20 -16.12 -50.23
CA ALA A 11 -43.31 -14.68 -50.43
C ALA A 11 -41.96 -14.11 -50.74
N ALA A 12 -41.89 -13.42 -51.85
CA ALA A 12 -40.72 -12.90 -52.49
C ALA A 12 -40.17 -11.65 -51.85
N ALA A 13 -38.89 -11.61 -51.78
CA ALA A 13 -37.90 -10.58 -52.00
C ALA A 13 -38.35 -9.10 -52.05
N GLY A 14 -37.75 -8.33 -51.22
CA GLY A 14 -37.50 -6.90 -51.39
C GLY A 14 -36.15 -6.58 -50.79
N ILE A 15 -35.12 -6.61 -51.64
CA ILE A 15 -33.77 -6.14 -51.26
C ILE A 15 -33.77 -4.63 -51.48
N THR A 16 -33.95 -3.87 -50.38
CA THR A 16 -33.65 -2.44 -50.36
C THR A 16 -32.21 -2.28 -49.86
N THR A 17 -31.30 -2.04 -50.79
CA THR A 17 -29.93 -1.63 -50.49
C THR A 17 -29.92 -0.21 -49.94
N LEU A 18 -29.80 -0.11 -48.61
CA LEU A 18 -29.55 1.16 -47.93
C LEU A 18 -28.03 1.43 -47.95
N THR A 19 -27.60 2.29 -48.88
CA THR A 19 -26.22 2.78 -48.94
C THR A 19 -26.03 3.80 -47.79
N VAL A 20 -25.46 3.34 -46.68
CA VAL A 20 -24.97 4.22 -45.63
C VAL A 20 -23.63 4.80 -46.11
N ALA A 21 -23.64 6.06 -46.52
CA ALA A 21 -22.42 6.83 -46.72
C ALA A 21 -21.74 7.05 -45.40
N LEU A 22 -20.69 6.28 -45.11
CA LEU A 22 -19.80 6.49 -43.95
C LEU A 22 -19.00 7.78 -44.18
N PHE A 23 -19.44 8.85 -43.55
CA PHE A 23 -18.64 10.06 -43.39
C PHE A 23 -17.50 9.76 -42.45
N TRP A 24 -16.34 9.39 -43.02
CA TRP A 24 -15.10 9.26 -42.27
C TRP A 24 -14.46 10.65 -42.17
N PRO A 25 -14.28 11.22 -40.96
CA PRO A 25 -13.54 12.46 -40.87
C PRO A 25 -12.07 12.18 -41.26
N SER A 26 -11.61 12.81 -42.33
CA SER A 26 -10.22 12.77 -42.76
C SER A 26 -9.33 13.43 -41.69
N HIS A 27 -8.65 12.62 -40.90
CA HIS A 27 -7.60 13.14 -40.02
C HIS A 27 -6.40 13.49 -40.90
N PRO A 28 -5.84 14.71 -40.79
CA PRO A 28 -4.61 15.05 -41.48
C PRO A 28 -3.48 14.17 -40.97
N PRO A 29 -2.52 13.75 -41.82
CA PRO A 29 -1.38 12.97 -41.43
C PRO A 29 -0.54 13.75 -40.40
N PRO A 30 0.05 13.07 -39.39
CA PRO A 30 0.93 13.73 -38.44
C PRO A 30 2.16 14.25 -39.16
N SER A 31 2.48 15.52 -38.93
CA SER A 31 3.66 16.19 -39.47
C SER A 31 4.95 15.47 -39.06
N PRO A 32 5.83 15.11 -39.98
CA PRO A 32 7.12 14.51 -39.65
C PRO A 32 8.12 15.62 -39.27
N ASN A 33 8.02 16.18 -38.10
CA ASN A 33 9.15 16.90 -37.47
C ASN A 33 8.88 17.23 -36.03
N ARG A 34 8.98 16.22 -35.15
CA ARG A 34 9.35 16.44 -33.77
C ARG A 34 10.60 15.64 -33.53
N SER A 35 11.71 16.36 -33.47
CA SER A 35 13.00 15.85 -32.99
C SER A 35 12.79 15.03 -31.73
N VAL A 36 13.19 13.76 -31.81
CA VAL A 36 13.28 12.83 -30.68
C VAL A 36 14.58 13.16 -29.92
N ALA A 37 14.78 14.40 -29.61
CA ALA A 37 15.88 14.87 -28.79
C ALA A 37 15.26 15.71 -27.68
N ASP A 38 15.18 15.13 -26.53
CA ASP A 38 14.96 15.71 -25.23
C ASP A 38 13.75 15.17 -24.45
N VAL A 39 13.62 13.85 -24.35
CA VAL A 39 12.89 13.25 -23.25
C VAL A 39 13.92 12.58 -22.33
N THR A 40 14.87 13.37 -21.88
CA THR A 40 15.46 13.14 -20.56
C THR A 40 14.36 13.52 -19.57
N THR A 41 13.51 12.55 -19.26
CA THR A 41 12.55 12.70 -18.17
C THR A 41 13.38 12.90 -16.90
N ARG A 42 13.73 14.15 -16.65
CA ARG A 42 14.07 14.61 -15.31
C ARG A 42 12.86 14.27 -14.48
N ALA A 43 12.94 13.19 -13.69
CA ALA A 43 11.99 12.92 -12.64
C ALA A 43 11.88 14.22 -11.84
N ARG A 44 10.77 14.92 -12.05
CA ARG A 44 10.46 16.13 -11.29
C ARG A 44 10.43 15.65 -9.85
N PRO A 45 11.21 16.23 -8.92
CA PRO A 45 11.01 15.96 -7.51
C PRO A 45 9.54 16.25 -7.24
N VAL A 46 8.79 15.24 -6.82
CA VAL A 46 7.44 15.46 -6.29
C VAL A 46 7.66 16.34 -5.09
N PRO A 47 7.16 17.59 -5.06
CA PRO A 47 7.29 18.42 -3.87
C PRO A 47 6.67 17.64 -2.72
N ASP A 48 7.33 17.62 -1.55
CA ASP A 48 6.75 17.15 -0.32
C ASP A 48 5.39 17.83 -0.20
N GLY A 49 4.32 17.09 -0.54
CA GLY A 49 2.97 17.64 -0.55
C GLY A 49 2.62 18.01 0.89
N PRO A 50 1.87 19.10 1.12
CA PRO A 50 1.43 19.45 2.46
C PRO A 50 0.61 18.28 3.00
N GLY A 51 1.21 17.50 3.92
CA GLY A 51 0.55 16.40 4.62
C GLY A 51 1.20 15.02 4.56
N ALA A 52 2.26 14.78 3.79
CA ALA A 52 2.99 13.50 3.89
C ALA A 52 3.71 13.41 5.25
N PRO A 53 3.56 12.31 6.00
CA PRO A 53 4.30 12.12 7.24
C PRO A 53 5.81 12.17 6.98
N PRO A 54 6.60 12.76 7.89
CA PRO A 54 8.05 12.81 7.71
C PRO A 54 8.64 11.40 7.69
N CYS A 55 9.70 11.22 6.89
CA CYS A 55 10.46 9.97 6.90
C CYS A 55 10.95 9.65 8.32
N PRO A 56 10.80 8.41 8.80
CA PRO A 56 11.31 8.06 10.11
C PRO A 56 12.84 8.13 10.12
N THR A 57 13.38 8.76 11.16
CA THR A 57 14.83 8.93 11.31
C THR A 57 15.45 7.77 12.06
N ALA A 58 16.67 7.39 11.67
CA ALA A 58 17.45 6.41 12.41
C ALA A 58 17.74 6.91 13.83
N ALA A 59 17.62 6.03 14.81
CA ALA A 59 17.99 6.31 16.18
C ALA A 59 19.51 6.14 16.39
N THR A 60 20.03 6.69 17.48
CA THR A 60 21.44 6.53 17.88
C THR A 60 21.73 5.17 18.54
N PHE A 61 20.78 4.26 18.50
CA PHE A 61 20.89 2.90 19.04
C PHE A 61 21.46 1.93 18.00
N ALA A 62 22.02 0.82 18.48
CA ALA A 62 22.44 -0.24 17.57
C ALA A 62 21.23 -0.78 16.79
N PRO A 63 21.37 -1.01 15.48
CA PRO A 63 20.29 -1.55 14.67
C PRO A 63 19.75 -2.87 15.21
N VAL A 64 18.45 -3.10 15.05
CA VAL A 64 17.80 -4.39 15.38
C VAL A 64 18.37 -5.46 14.44
N PRO A 65 19.05 -6.52 14.96
CA PRO A 65 19.86 -7.42 14.12
C PRO A 65 19.09 -8.08 12.98
N ALA A 66 17.86 -8.50 13.22
CA ALA A 66 17.02 -9.16 12.19
C ALA A 66 16.62 -8.22 11.03
N LEU A 67 16.73 -6.91 11.20
CA LEU A 67 16.36 -5.90 10.22
C LEU A 67 17.55 -5.00 9.82
N ALA A 68 18.75 -5.27 10.35
CA ALA A 68 19.95 -4.51 10.03
C ALA A 68 20.34 -4.69 8.56
N GLY A 69 20.58 -3.58 7.86
CA GLY A 69 20.89 -3.58 6.44
C GLY A 69 19.67 -3.74 5.51
N VAL A 70 18.48 -4.01 6.06
CA VAL A 70 17.24 -4.05 5.28
C VAL A 70 16.84 -2.63 4.89
N ARG A 71 16.78 -2.37 3.57
CA ARG A 71 16.48 -1.04 3.03
C ARG A 71 15.02 -0.93 2.65
N ALA A 72 14.45 0.25 2.88
CA ALA A 72 13.12 0.62 2.40
C ALA A 72 13.09 2.11 2.01
N GLN A 73 12.17 2.49 1.14
CA GLN A 73 11.96 3.88 0.76
C GLN A 73 10.98 4.55 1.73
N CYS A 74 11.13 5.85 1.92
CA CYS A 74 10.13 6.61 2.66
C CYS A 74 8.93 6.89 1.76
N LEU A 75 7.74 6.56 2.23
CA LEU A 75 6.52 6.85 1.48
C LEU A 75 6.29 8.37 1.44
N GLY A 76 6.09 8.91 0.25
CA GLY A 76 5.84 10.36 0.04
C GLY A 76 7.10 11.24 0.07
N SER A 77 8.30 10.67 0.15
CA SER A 77 9.56 11.43 0.05
C SER A 77 10.65 10.64 -0.66
N ALA A 78 11.70 11.34 -1.12
CA ALA A 78 12.80 10.71 -1.86
C ALA A 78 13.85 9.98 -0.97
N GLY A 79 13.55 9.77 0.31
CA GLY A 79 14.49 9.18 1.26
C GLY A 79 14.45 7.66 1.28
N SER A 80 15.58 7.04 1.65
CA SER A 80 15.69 5.61 1.90
C SER A 80 16.37 5.38 3.25
N VAL A 81 15.90 4.41 4.01
CA VAL A 81 16.36 4.15 5.38
C VAL A 81 16.82 2.71 5.56
N ASP A 82 17.69 2.48 6.54
CA ASP A 82 17.94 1.18 7.14
C ASP A 82 16.86 0.92 8.19
N VAL A 83 16.02 -0.09 7.95
CA VAL A 83 14.87 -0.35 8.79
C VAL A 83 15.29 -0.77 10.20
N GLY A 84 16.35 -1.57 10.32
CA GLY A 84 16.89 -1.96 11.63
C GLY A 84 17.35 -0.77 12.47
N ALA A 85 17.91 0.26 11.85
CA ALA A 85 18.33 1.48 12.53
C ALA A 85 17.12 2.39 12.90
N VAL A 86 16.10 2.44 12.05
CA VAL A 86 14.89 3.24 12.28
C VAL A 86 14.06 2.70 13.44
N VAL A 87 13.93 1.39 13.54
CA VAL A 87 13.09 0.76 14.59
C VAL A 87 13.83 0.51 15.88
N ALA A 88 15.13 0.80 15.95
CA ALA A 88 15.93 0.65 17.16
C ALA A 88 15.52 1.64 18.27
N GLY A 89 15.81 1.29 19.51
CA GLY A 89 15.57 2.12 20.71
C GLY A 89 14.15 1.98 21.26
N PRO A 90 13.35 3.07 21.33
CA PRO A 90 12.01 2.98 21.92
C PRO A 90 11.13 1.93 21.21
N PRO A 91 10.25 1.26 21.96
CA PRO A 91 9.36 0.25 21.36
C PRO A 91 8.62 0.79 20.14
N THR A 92 8.53 -0.03 19.10
CA THR A 92 7.93 0.35 17.81
C THR A 92 6.96 -0.72 17.34
N LEU A 93 5.76 -0.31 17.00
CA LEU A 93 4.77 -1.14 16.31
C LEU A 93 4.96 -0.98 14.81
N ILE A 94 5.31 -2.06 14.12
CA ILE A 94 5.32 -2.13 12.66
C ILE A 94 4.00 -2.73 12.20
N ASN A 95 3.35 -2.07 11.26
CA ASN A 95 2.17 -2.60 10.59
C ASN A 95 2.46 -2.82 9.10
N LEU A 96 2.41 -4.07 8.64
CA LEU A 96 2.54 -4.44 7.23
C LEU A 96 1.17 -4.30 6.56
N TRP A 97 1.12 -3.54 5.47
CA TRP A 97 -0.11 -3.20 4.79
C TRP A 97 0.07 -3.03 3.27
N ALA A 98 -1.04 -3.02 2.53
CA ALA A 98 -1.06 -2.64 1.12
C ALA A 98 -2.33 -1.85 0.78
N SER A 99 -2.30 -1.02 -0.26
CA SER A 99 -3.44 -0.20 -0.66
C SER A 99 -4.64 -1.00 -1.16
N TRP A 100 -4.39 -2.16 -1.75
CA TRP A 100 -5.41 -3.10 -2.23
C TRP A 100 -6.00 -3.99 -1.12
N CYS A 101 -5.43 -3.98 0.10
CA CYS A 101 -5.86 -4.79 1.23
C CYS A 101 -7.03 -4.11 1.96
N ALA A 102 -8.25 -4.59 1.77
CA ALA A 102 -9.43 -3.98 2.38
C ALA A 102 -9.38 -3.93 3.92
N PRO A 103 -9.05 -5.02 4.66
CA PRO A 103 -8.93 -4.95 6.12
C PRO A 103 -7.81 -4.03 6.61
N CYS A 104 -6.72 -3.85 5.82
CA CYS A 104 -5.69 -2.87 6.16
C CYS A 104 -6.24 -1.43 6.17
N ARG A 105 -7.10 -1.11 5.20
CA ARG A 105 -7.73 0.22 5.09
C ARG A 105 -8.66 0.53 6.27
N GLU A 106 -9.27 -0.49 6.85
CA GLU A 106 -10.10 -0.37 8.06
C GLU A 106 -9.25 -0.18 9.32
N GLU A 107 -8.11 -0.87 9.41
CA GLU A 107 -7.21 -0.84 10.57
C GLU A 107 -6.37 0.44 10.66
N MET A 108 -5.92 0.97 9.52
CA MET A 108 -4.99 2.11 9.48
C MET A 108 -5.48 3.35 10.27
N PRO A 109 -6.75 3.79 10.19
CA PRO A 109 -7.25 4.90 11.00
C PRO A 109 -7.23 4.60 12.51
N VAL A 110 -7.42 3.35 12.90
CA VAL A 110 -7.35 2.91 14.30
C VAL A 110 -5.91 3.02 14.81
N LEU A 111 -4.94 2.57 14.01
CA LEU A 111 -3.52 2.70 14.32
C LEU A 111 -3.08 4.17 14.36
N ASP A 112 -3.63 5.04 13.50
CA ASP A 112 -3.35 6.47 13.52
C ASP A 112 -3.88 7.14 14.79
N ALA A 113 -5.09 6.77 15.23
CA ALA A 113 -5.64 7.23 16.49
C ALA A 113 -4.81 6.75 17.69
N TYR A 114 -4.34 5.49 17.64
CA TYR A 114 -3.43 4.96 18.66
C TYR A 114 -2.11 5.71 18.67
N ALA A 115 -1.47 5.93 17.53
CA ALA A 115 -0.18 6.64 17.43
C ALA A 115 -0.22 8.06 18.02
N ALA A 116 -1.39 8.69 17.98
CA ALA A 116 -1.63 10.02 18.56
C ALA A 116 -2.00 9.98 20.06
N ALA A 117 -2.26 8.80 20.61
CA ALA A 117 -2.69 8.67 22.00
C ALA A 117 -1.52 8.81 23.00
N PRO A 118 -1.76 9.30 24.22
CA PRO A 118 -0.75 9.28 25.29
C PRO A 118 -0.23 7.87 25.54
N GLN A 119 1.08 7.75 25.74
CA GLN A 119 1.76 6.48 26.03
C GLN A 119 1.75 5.46 24.89
N ALA A 120 1.36 5.86 23.67
CA ALA A 120 1.51 5.01 22.50
C ALA A 120 3.00 4.72 22.23
N VAL A 121 3.30 3.50 21.80
CA VAL A 121 4.60 3.23 21.17
C VAL A 121 4.66 3.87 19.81
N ARG A 122 5.85 4.04 19.24
CA ARG A 122 5.97 4.51 17.85
C ARG A 122 5.24 3.57 16.91
N VAL A 123 4.55 4.12 15.92
CA VAL A 123 3.92 3.34 14.86
C VAL A 123 4.62 3.66 13.54
N ILE A 124 4.96 2.63 12.78
CA ILE A 124 5.53 2.74 11.43
C ILE A 124 4.78 1.80 10.52
N GLY A 125 4.18 2.33 9.46
CA GLY A 125 3.61 1.53 8.40
C GLY A 125 4.71 0.97 7.50
N VAL A 126 4.52 -0.25 7.02
CA VAL A 126 5.41 -0.90 6.07
C VAL A 126 4.55 -1.39 4.91
N ASN A 127 4.58 -0.64 3.82
CA ASN A 127 3.84 -0.95 2.62
C ASN A 127 4.60 -2.00 1.81
N VAL A 128 3.95 -3.13 1.52
CA VAL A 128 4.54 -4.29 0.85
C VAL A 128 3.67 -4.75 -0.32
N SER A 129 4.31 -5.29 -1.35
CA SER A 129 3.64 -5.86 -2.54
C SER A 129 2.61 -4.90 -3.15
N ASP A 130 2.97 -3.63 -3.24
CA ASP A 130 2.07 -2.54 -3.64
C ASP A 130 2.78 -1.58 -4.61
N ARG A 131 2.00 -0.68 -5.17
CA ARG A 131 2.52 0.43 -5.97
C ARG A 131 2.65 1.67 -5.10
N PRO A 132 3.80 2.36 -5.10
CA PRO A 132 4.03 3.54 -4.25
C PRO A 132 2.98 4.63 -4.44
N ASP A 133 2.56 4.91 -5.68
CA ASP A 133 1.53 5.91 -5.99
C ASP A 133 0.15 5.57 -5.41
N ALA A 134 -0.23 4.29 -5.40
CA ALA A 134 -1.47 3.82 -4.79
C ALA A 134 -1.39 3.89 -3.26
N ALA A 135 -0.25 3.51 -2.69
CA ALA A 135 0.03 3.62 -1.26
C ALA A 135 -0.05 5.09 -0.78
N GLU A 136 0.61 6.02 -1.49
CA GLU A 136 0.55 7.45 -1.18
C GLU A 136 -0.87 8.02 -1.26
N SER A 137 -1.64 7.63 -2.28
CA SER A 137 -3.03 8.05 -2.41
C SER A 137 -3.86 7.59 -1.21
N LEU A 138 -3.72 6.33 -0.81
CA LEU A 138 -4.45 5.79 0.34
C LEU A 138 -4.10 6.51 1.64
N VAL A 139 -2.81 6.74 1.92
CA VAL A 139 -2.37 7.47 3.13
C VAL A 139 -2.96 8.88 3.18
N ARG A 140 -3.00 9.59 2.03
CA ARG A 140 -3.66 10.91 1.95
C ARG A 140 -5.16 10.83 2.18
N ASP A 141 -5.84 9.90 1.52
CA ASP A 141 -7.30 9.73 1.58
C ASP A 141 -7.75 9.41 3.01
N LEU A 142 -7.03 8.54 3.70
CA LEU A 142 -7.28 8.17 5.08
C LEU A 142 -6.68 9.17 6.10
N ARG A 143 -5.93 10.18 5.64
CA ARG A 143 -5.26 11.19 6.47
C ARG A 143 -4.36 10.57 7.55
N ILE A 144 -3.62 9.54 7.19
CA ILE A 144 -2.70 8.86 8.10
C ILE A 144 -1.50 9.76 8.39
N ARG A 145 -1.16 9.92 9.67
CA ARG A 145 -0.09 10.79 10.16
C ARG A 145 1.15 10.06 10.64
N TYR A 146 1.06 8.76 10.92
CA TYR A 146 2.26 8.00 11.23
C TYR A 146 3.08 7.73 9.97
N PRO A 147 4.44 7.72 10.08
CA PRO A 147 5.30 7.49 8.93
C PRO A 147 5.12 6.10 8.34
N SER A 148 5.26 6.00 7.03
CA SER A 148 5.24 4.72 6.33
C SER A 148 6.44 4.55 5.41
N LEU A 149 6.88 3.33 5.27
CA LEU A 149 7.91 2.89 4.33
C LEU A 149 7.23 2.17 3.15
N THR A 150 7.83 2.24 1.98
CA THR A 150 7.40 1.54 0.76
C THR A 150 8.60 0.83 0.11
N ASP A 151 8.38 0.06 -0.96
CA ASP A 151 9.39 -0.85 -1.52
C ASP A 151 10.02 -1.75 -0.43
N ALA A 152 9.18 -2.24 0.47
CA ALA A 152 9.57 -2.82 1.74
C ALA A 152 9.34 -4.34 1.82
N ASP A 153 9.27 -5.04 0.69
CA ASP A 153 9.10 -6.51 0.65
C ASP A 153 10.25 -7.25 1.35
N ASP A 154 11.45 -6.64 1.39
CA ASP A 154 12.58 -7.17 2.14
C ASP A 154 12.33 -7.18 3.64
N VAL A 155 11.55 -6.24 4.16
CA VAL A 155 11.14 -6.23 5.57
C VAL A 155 10.23 -7.43 5.86
N GLN A 156 9.25 -7.69 4.99
CA GLN A 156 8.37 -8.85 5.11
C GLN A 156 9.16 -10.15 5.13
N ARG A 157 10.15 -10.28 4.23
CA ARG A 157 11.03 -11.46 4.16
C ARG A 157 11.92 -11.59 5.40
N ALA A 158 12.52 -10.51 5.86
CA ALA A 158 13.39 -10.50 7.05
C ALA A 158 12.63 -10.85 8.33
N LEU A 159 11.34 -10.48 8.43
CA LEU A 159 10.46 -10.85 9.53
C LEU A 159 9.96 -12.31 9.44
N GLY A 160 10.22 -13.02 8.34
CA GLY A 160 9.62 -14.33 8.08
C GLY A 160 8.08 -14.26 8.05
N ALA A 161 7.54 -13.12 7.63
CA ALA A 161 6.11 -12.86 7.67
C ALA A 161 5.38 -13.68 6.59
N PRO A 162 4.24 -14.31 6.90
CA PRO A 162 3.44 -15.02 5.92
C PRO A 162 2.87 -14.06 4.86
N PRO A 163 2.47 -14.57 3.67
CA PRO A 163 1.93 -13.75 2.60
C PRO A 163 0.46 -13.41 2.82
N LEU A 164 0.16 -12.77 3.92
CA LEU A 164 -1.18 -12.28 4.29
C LEU A 164 -1.07 -10.88 4.93
N LEU A 165 -2.12 -10.09 4.85
CA LEU A 165 -2.20 -8.72 5.38
C LEU A 165 -3.59 -8.49 6.02
N PRO A 166 -3.67 -7.58 7.01
CA PRO A 166 -2.56 -6.87 7.66
C PRO A 166 -1.77 -7.77 8.62
N LEU A 167 -0.55 -7.36 8.97
CA LEU A 167 0.24 -8.00 10.01
C LEU A 167 0.90 -6.94 10.89
N SER A 168 0.82 -7.12 12.20
CA SER A 168 1.43 -6.22 13.16
C SER A 168 2.53 -6.91 13.97
N TYR A 169 3.67 -6.23 14.11
CA TYR A 169 4.83 -6.68 14.87
C TYR A 169 5.25 -5.62 15.87
N LEU A 170 5.42 -6.01 17.12
CA LEU A 170 6.05 -5.18 18.13
C LEU A 170 7.56 -5.46 18.12
N ILE A 171 8.35 -4.38 18.05
CA ILE A 171 9.79 -4.40 18.26
C ILE A 171 10.02 -3.74 19.61
N ALA A 172 10.48 -4.52 20.57
CA ALA A 172 10.77 -4.04 21.92
C ALA A 172 12.09 -3.27 21.98
N ALA A 173 12.31 -2.49 23.02
CA ALA A 173 13.53 -1.70 23.21
C ALA A 173 14.82 -2.53 23.24
N ASN A 174 14.74 -3.80 23.61
CA ASN A 174 15.86 -4.74 23.59
C ASN A 174 16.09 -5.41 22.20
N GLY A 175 15.33 -4.99 21.17
CA GLY A 175 15.42 -5.53 19.82
C GLY A 175 14.64 -6.83 19.60
N THR A 176 13.94 -7.35 20.60
CA THR A 176 13.07 -8.53 20.41
C THR A 176 11.89 -8.17 19.51
N ILE A 177 11.63 -9.01 18.52
CA ILE A 177 10.52 -8.85 17.57
C ILE A 177 9.43 -9.87 17.93
N ARG A 178 8.20 -9.38 18.09
CA ARG A 178 7.04 -10.22 18.36
C ARG A 178 5.90 -9.90 17.41
N ARG A 179 5.39 -10.90 16.71
CA ARG A 179 4.17 -10.77 15.93
C ARG A 179 2.96 -10.76 16.87
N LEU A 180 2.06 -9.80 16.69
CA LEU A 180 0.77 -9.74 17.38
C LEU A 180 -0.19 -10.68 16.64
N GLN A 181 -0.67 -11.74 17.31
CA GLN A 181 -1.47 -12.79 16.68
C GLN A 181 -2.88 -12.88 17.28
N ASP A 182 -3.10 -12.23 18.41
CA ASP A 182 -4.35 -12.30 19.16
C ASP A 182 -5.48 -11.53 18.47
N VAL A 183 -5.11 -10.55 17.64
CA VAL A 183 -6.03 -9.75 16.84
C VAL A 183 -5.54 -9.76 15.40
N LEU A 184 -6.38 -10.19 14.47
CA LEU A 184 -6.04 -10.21 13.05
C LEU A 184 -6.14 -8.83 12.40
N VAL A 185 -7.12 -8.04 12.82
CA VAL A 185 -7.38 -6.66 12.36
C VAL A 185 -7.84 -5.86 13.58
N PHE A 186 -7.15 -4.78 13.88
CA PHE A 186 -7.54 -3.92 14.98
C PHE A 186 -8.79 -3.11 14.65
N GLY A 187 -9.86 -3.31 15.41
CA GLY A 187 -11.12 -2.61 15.25
C GLY A 187 -11.22 -1.32 16.07
N ASP A 188 -10.43 -1.18 17.13
CA ASP A 188 -10.43 -0.02 18.00
C ASP A 188 -9.09 0.20 18.72
N LEU A 189 -8.93 1.41 19.28
CA LEU A 189 -7.70 1.85 19.97
C LEU A 189 -7.37 0.97 21.17
N GLU A 190 -8.37 0.49 21.91
CA GLU A 190 -8.14 -0.29 23.13
C GLU A 190 -7.59 -1.68 22.81
N GLN A 191 -8.02 -2.29 21.71
CA GLN A 191 -7.43 -3.55 21.23
C GLN A 191 -5.95 -3.36 20.91
N VAL A 192 -5.56 -2.27 20.22
CA VAL A 192 -4.15 -1.99 19.94
C VAL A 192 -3.37 -1.85 21.24
N ARG A 193 -3.90 -1.06 22.19
CA ARG A 193 -3.25 -0.82 23.49
C ARG A 193 -3.05 -2.11 24.27
N THR A 194 -4.07 -2.93 24.35
CA THR A 194 -4.04 -4.22 25.05
C THR A 194 -3.02 -5.16 24.45
N SER A 195 -3.03 -5.35 23.12
CA SER A 195 -2.10 -6.23 22.41
C SER A 195 -0.65 -5.75 22.54
N VAL A 196 -0.40 -4.45 22.40
CA VAL A 196 0.94 -3.88 22.57
C VAL A 196 1.43 -4.05 24.01
N THR A 197 0.57 -3.80 25.01
CA THR A 197 0.93 -3.94 26.41
C THR A 197 1.27 -5.39 26.77
N ALA A 198 0.47 -6.34 26.32
CA ALA A 198 0.73 -7.77 26.50
C ALA A 198 2.07 -8.17 25.87
N ALA A 199 2.31 -7.77 24.63
CA ALA A 199 3.55 -8.08 23.92
C ALA A 199 4.79 -7.45 24.60
N LEU A 200 4.69 -6.23 25.14
CA LEU A 200 5.77 -5.61 25.92
C LEU A 200 6.10 -6.38 27.19
N GLN A 201 5.08 -6.88 27.88
CA GLN A 201 5.29 -7.71 29.09
C GLN A 201 6.03 -9.00 28.79
N GLU A 202 5.67 -9.66 27.69
CA GLU A 202 6.27 -10.92 27.25
C GLU A 202 7.71 -10.76 26.74
N THR A 203 8.05 -9.59 26.18
CA THR A 203 9.42 -9.30 25.73
C THR A 203 10.36 -8.85 26.85
N GLY A 204 9.88 -8.75 28.10
CA GLY A 204 10.65 -8.27 29.23
C GLY A 204 11.05 -6.79 29.18
N ALA A 205 10.48 -6.04 28.23
CA ALA A 205 10.69 -4.60 28.07
C ALA A 205 9.63 -3.85 28.91
N ARG A 206 10.01 -3.48 30.15
CA ARG A 206 9.24 -2.54 30.98
C ARG A 206 9.81 -1.14 30.87
#